data_def12cce1e49462ef4e4782828a4d8ed
#
_entry.id   def12cce1e49462ef4e4782828a4d8ed
#
_cell.length_a   1.000
_cell.length_b   1.000
_cell.length_c   1.000
_cell.angle_alpha   90.00
_cell.angle_beta   90.00
_cell.angle_gamma   90.00
#
_symmetry.space_group_name_H-M   'P 1'
#
loop_
_entity.id
_entity.type
_entity.pdbx_description
1 polymer ?
#
loop_
_entity_poly.entity_id
_entity_poly.type
_entity_poly.pdbx_seq_one_letter_code
_entity_poly.pdbx_strand_id
1 'polypeptide(L)'
;EKFIETAKKENADAIGTSALLVQTSNHMITIANMLKEKSYNIPFLIGGAPVNSRHAGYVAMHGQSDIKNILNNIFYCQSGMDGVNVMNRLQEKKNLDSFFEENKETLLNEYKRAKGMKEKQDELLSTLPRRVVGFKKHEVPRDGYGLHKVEFKLQKLESNLNSKSLFS
;
A
#
# COMPACT_ATOMS: atom_id res chain seq x y z
N GLU A 1 -2.64 -18.70 6.20
CA GLU A 1 -3.53 -19.72 6.78
C GLU A 1 -3.18 -19.99 8.24
N LYS A 2 -1.95 -20.40 8.54
CA LYS A 2 -1.47 -20.66 9.91
C LYS A 2 -1.73 -19.51 10.90
N PHE A 3 -1.60 -18.25 10.49
CA PHE A 3 -1.87 -17.07 11.33
C PHE A 3 -3.29 -17.08 11.91
N ILE A 4 -4.27 -17.33 11.06
CA ILE A 4 -5.69 -17.34 11.46
C ILE A 4 -6.00 -18.57 12.33
N GLU A 5 -5.43 -19.70 11.97
CA GLU A 5 -5.59 -20.94 12.75
C GLU A 5 -4.99 -20.80 14.15
N THR A 6 -3.78 -20.23 14.24
CA THR A 6 -3.16 -19.95 15.55
C THR A 6 -3.97 -18.95 16.35
N ALA A 7 -4.44 -17.85 15.73
CA ALA A 7 -5.26 -16.86 16.43
C ALA A 7 -6.56 -17.48 16.98
N LYS A 8 -7.19 -18.38 16.25
CA LYS A 8 -8.38 -19.11 16.71
C LYS A 8 -8.05 -20.07 17.85
N LYS A 9 -6.95 -20.83 17.72
CA LYS A 9 -6.53 -21.82 18.73
C LYS A 9 -6.18 -21.16 20.05
N GLU A 10 -5.48 -20.04 20.00
CA GLU A 10 -5.03 -19.30 21.19
C GLU A 10 -6.07 -18.28 21.70
N ASN A 11 -7.27 -18.21 21.08
CA ASN A 11 -8.32 -17.24 21.40
C ASN A 11 -7.78 -15.79 21.43
N ALA A 12 -7.01 -15.42 20.42
CA ALA A 12 -6.41 -14.10 20.34
C ALA A 12 -7.47 -12.99 20.20
N ASP A 13 -7.27 -11.88 20.89
CA ASP A 13 -8.15 -10.70 20.84
C ASP A 13 -7.92 -9.86 19.57
N ALA A 14 -6.73 -9.94 18.97
CA ALA A 14 -6.37 -9.23 17.76
C ALA A 14 -5.25 -9.95 17.00
N ILE A 15 -5.10 -9.64 15.73
CA ILE A 15 -3.94 -10.04 14.91
C ILE A 15 -3.17 -8.77 14.53
N GLY A 16 -1.87 -8.74 14.82
CA GLY A 16 -0.98 -7.64 14.40
C GLY A 16 0.01 -8.09 13.35
N THR A 17 0.20 -7.27 12.32
CA THR A 17 1.24 -7.49 11.31
C THR A 17 2.03 -6.22 11.03
N SER A 18 3.34 -6.38 10.88
CA SER A 18 4.24 -5.31 10.50
C SER A 18 5.04 -5.72 9.26
N ALA A 19 5.08 -4.86 8.26
CA ALA A 19 5.87 -5.08 7.05
C ALA A 19 7.08 -4.15 7.01
N LEU A 20 8.21 -4.67 6.54
CA LEU A 20 9.41 -3.89 6.28
C LEU A 20 9.55 -3.53 4.80
N LEU A 21 9.08 -4.39 3.91
CA LEU A 21 9.16 -4.23 2.45
C LEU A 21 7.76 -4.06 1.85
N VAL A 22 7.68 -3.30 0.76
CA VAL A 22 6.43 -3.11 0.00
C VAL A 22 5.85 -4.45 -0.47
N GLN A 23 6.70 -5.36 -0.90
CA GLN A 23 6.27 -6.69 -1.35
C GLN A 23 5.58 -7.49 -0.24
N THR A 24 6.11 -7.41 1.00
CA THR A 24 5.52 -8.10 2.15
C THR A 24 4.24 -7.44 2.65
N SER A 25 4.05 -6.13 2.43
CA SER A 25 2.80 -5.45 2.79
C SER A 25 1.58 -5.97 1.99
N ASN A 26 1.81 -6.54 0.80
CA ASN A 26 0.74 -7.16 0.02
C ASN A 26 0.14 -8.42 0.69
N HIS A 27 0.90 -9.09 1.57
CA HIS A 27 0.37 -10.21 2.35
C HIS A 27 -0.74 -9.77 3.32
N MET A 28 -0.77 -8.51 3.74
CA MET A 28 -1.85 -7.97 4.56
C MET A 28 -3.20 -8.05 3.85
N ILE A 29 -3.21 -7.80 2.53
CA ILE A 29 -4.39 -7.96 1.68
C ILE A 29 -4.86 -9.42 1.69
N THR A 30 -3.93 -10.34 1.51
CA THR A 30 -4.24 -11.79 1.52
C THR A 30 -4.83 -12.22 2.87
N ILE A 31 -4.27 -11.73 3.97
CA ILE A 31 -4.78 -12.03 5.32
C ILE A 31 -6.18 -11.45 5.50
N ALA A 32 -6.41 -10.20 5.11
CA ALA A 32 -7.71 -9.54 5.18
C ALA A 32 -8.80 -10.32 4.40
N ASN A 33 -8.47 -10.75 3.18
CA ASN A 33 -9.38 -11.58 2.37
C ASN A 33 -9.69 -12.92 3.05
N MET A 34 -8.67 -13.60 3.59
CA MET A 34 -8.87 -14.87 4.31
C MET A 34 -9.72 -14.69 5.57
N LEU A 35 -9.56 -13.58 6.30
CA LEU A 35 -10.39 -13.27 7.47
C LEU A 35 -11.85 -13.12 7.07
N LYS A 36 -12.11 -12.45 5.95
CA LYS A 36 -13.45 -12.29 5.39
C LYS A 36 -14.03 -13.62 4.94
N GLU A 37 -13.29 -14.40 4.13
CA GLU A 37 -13.74 -15.71 3.63
C GLU A 37 -14.11 -16.69 4.76
N LYS A 38 -13.32 -16.67 5.83
CA LYS A 38 -13.56 -17.48 7.02
C LYS A 38 -14.59 -16.87 7.98
N SER A 39 -15.18 -15.72 7.65
CA SER A 39 -16.12 -14.96 8.50
C SER A 39 -15.57 -14.73 9.91
N TYR A 40 -14.26 -14.53 10.02
CA TYR A 40 -13.57 -14.34 11.31
C TYR A 40 -13.30 -12.85 11.52
N ASN A 41 -14.21 -12.21 12.24
CA ASN A 41 -14.18 -10.75 12.50
C ASN A 41 -13.31 -10.42 13.70
N ILE A 42 -12.00 -10.69 13.59
CA ILE A 42 -11.01 -10.29 14.58
C ILE A 42 -10.40 -8.94 14.21
N PRO A 43 -10.10 -8.04 15.17
CA PRO A 43 -9.33 -6.84 14.91
C PRO A 43 -7.98 -7.15 14.26
N PHE A 44 -7.70 -6.50 13.13
CA PHE A 44 -6.48 -6.71 12.38
C PHE A 44 -5.66 -5.41 12.30
N LEU A 45 -4.61 -5.35 13.09
CA LEU A 45 -3.70 -4.21 13.19
C LEU A 45 -2.61 -4.35 12.13
N ILE A 46 -2.44 -3.32 11.32
CA ILE A 46 -1.44 -3.29 10.26
C ILE A 46 -0.52 -2.08 10.40
N GLY A 47 0.77 -2.29 10.21
CA GLY A 47 1.77 -1.24 10.32
C GLY A 47 3.09 -1.60 9.63
N GLY A 48 4.08 -0.76 9.81
CA GLY A 48 5.42 -0.95 9.26
C GLY A 48 5.80 0.11 8.22
N ALA A 49 7.08 0.13 7.84
CA ALA A 49 7.68 1.19 7.02
C ALA A 49 6.94 1.50 5.70
N PRO A 50 6.49 0.52 4.90
CA PRO A 50 5.78 0.79 3.64
C PRO A 50 4.27 0.99 3.82
N VAL A 51 3.75 0.82 5.04
CA VAL A 51 2.31 0.88 5.33
C VAL A 51 1.93 2.29 5.76
N ASN A 52 0.88 2.82 5.17
CA ASN A 52 0.29 4.10 5.54
C ASN A 52 -1.24 3.99 5.57
N SER A 53 -1.92 5.04 6.00
CA SER A 53 -3.38 5.10 6.09
C SER A 53 -4.09 4.76 4.76
N ARG A 54 -3.53 5.21 3.63
CA ARG A 54 -4.06 4.90 2.29
C ARG A 54 -3.94 3.42 1.94
N HIS A 55 -2.82 2.78 2.32
CA HIS A 55 -2.63 1.35 2.17
C HIS A 55 -3.66 0.58 3.01
N ALA A 56 -3.91 1.02 4.24
CA ALA A 56 -4.95 0.44 5.09
C ALA A 56 -6.35 0.53 4.46
N GLY A 57 -6.71 1.68 3.91
CA GLY A 57 -7.94 1.85 3.15
C GLY A 57 -8.03 0.91 1.94
N TYR A 58 -6.92 0.72 1.24
CA TYR A 58 -6.85 -0.23 0.13
C TYR A 58 -7.00 -1.68 0.59
N VAL A 59 -6.34 -2.07 1.68
CA VAL A 59 -6.45 -3.42 2.27
C VAL A 59 -7.90 -3.68 2.70
N ALA A 60 -8.55 -2.71 3.34
CA ALA A 60 -9.93 -2.83 3.81
C ALA A 60 -10.95 -2.94 2.67
N MET A 61 -10.66 -2.32 1.53
CA MET A 61 -11.54 -2.31 0.36
C MET A 61 -11.23 -3.40 -0.66
N HIS A 62 -10.04 -4.01 -0.58
CA HIS A 62 -9.59 -4.98 -1.58
C HIS A 62 -10.54 -6.19 -1.64
N GLY A 63 -10.91 -6.56 -2.86
CA GLY A 63 -11.84 -7.66 -3.10
C GLY A 63 -13.30 -7.36 -2.75
N GLN A 64 -13.62 -6.10 -2.38
CA GLN A 64 -14.98 -5.67 -2.16
C GLN A 64 -15.58 -5.09 -3.45
N SER A 65 -16.77 -5.54 -3.83
CA SER A 65 -17.48 -5.02 -4.99
C SER A 65 -18.23 -3.70 -4.69
N ASP A 66 -18.56 -3.47 -3.44
CA ASP A 66 -19.31 -2.30 -2.99
C ASP A 66 -18.61 -1.62 -1.81
N ILE A 67 -18.60 -0.30 -1.85
CA ILE A 67 -18.07 0.59 -0.79
C ILE A 67 -18.73 0.30 0.57
N LYS A 68 -19.98 -0.13 0.58
CA LYS A 68 -20.70 -0.52 1.80
C LYS A 68 -20.10 -1.74 2.51
N ASN A 69 -19.39 -2.57 1.78
CA ASN A 69 -18.81 -3.83 2.27
C ASN A 69 -17.34 -3.69 2.69
N ILE A 70 -16.87 -2.46 2.90
CA ILE A 70 -15.52 -2.22 3.42
C ILE A 70 -15.34 -2.90 4.78
N LEU A 71 -14.17 -3.52 4.98
CA LEU A 71 -13.83 -4.14 6.25
C LEU A 71 -13.58 -3.06 7.30
N ASN A 72 -14.28 -3.12 8.42
CA ASN A 72 -14.15 -2.14 9.52
C ASN A 72 -13.21 -2.60 10.64
N ASN A 73 -12.76 -3.85 10.59
CA ASN A 73 -11.88 -4.45 11.59
C ASN A 73 -10.37 -4.28 11.30
N ILE A 74 -10.00 -3.47 10.30
CA ILE A 74 -8.62 -3.18 9.95
C ILE A 74 -8.19 -1.86 10.57
N PHE A 75 -7.14 -1.86 11.37
CA PHE A 75 -6.62 -0.69 12.08
C PHE A 75 -5.19 -0.38 11.62
N TYR A 76 -5.00 0.84 11.13
CA TYR A 76 -3.67 1.33 10.80
C TYR A 76 -2.95 1.81 12.05
N CYS A 77 -1.77 1.29 12.28
CA CYS A 77 -0.89 1.69 13.37
C CYS A 77 0.43 2.21 12.80
N GLN A 78 0.66 3.51 12.89
CA GLN A 78 1.90 4.13 12.46
C GLN A 78 3.05 3.78 13.42
N SER A 79 2.72 3.62 14.69
CA SER A 79 3.64 3.27 15.77
C SER A 79 3.10 2.14 16.63
N GLY A 80 3.97 1.57 17.46
CA GLY A 80 3.55 0.59 18.48
C GLY A 80 2.56 1.18 19.48
N MET A 81 2.67 2.47 19.80
CA MET A 81 1.73 3.14 20.71
C MET A 81 0.33 3.25 20.13
N ASP A 82 0.21 3.44 18.81
CA ASP A 82 -1.10 3.43 18.15
C ASP A 82 -1.78 2.07 18.31
N GLY A 83 -0.99 0.98 18.18
CA GLY A 83 -1.47 -0.36 18.44
C GLY A 83 -1.98 -0.56 19.87
N VAL A 84 -1.24 -0.04 20.85
CA VAL A 84 -1.67 -0.07 22.28
C VAL A 84 -2.95 0.72 22.46
N ASN A 85 -3.06 1.92 21.88
CA ASN A 85 -4.27 2.75 21.97
C ASN A 85 -5.49 2.06 21.35
N VAL A 86 -5.32 1.42 20.19
CA VAL A 86 -6.39 0.62 19.55
C VAL A 86 -6.82 -0.51 20.48
N MET A 87 -5.87 -1.27 21.04
CA MET A 87 -6.17 -2.38 21.94
C MET A 87 -6.87 -1.93 23.21
N ASN A 88 -6.45 -0.82 23.81
CA ASN A 88 -7.12 -0.24 24.98
C ASN A 88 -8.58 0.13 24.66
N ARG A 89 -8.84 0.79 23.54
CA ARG A 89 -10.21 1.13 23.10
C ARG A 89 -11.06 -0.13 22.86
N LEU A 90 -10.48 -1.19 22.30
CA LEU A 90 -11.16 -2.46 22.10
C LEU A 90 -11.51 -3.17 23.42
N GLN A 91 -10.66 -3.02 24.45
CA GLN A 91 -10.89 -3.61 25.78
C GLN A 91 -11.97 -2.87 26.58
N GLU A 92 -12.12 -1.57 26.39
CA GLU A 92 -13.09 -0.75 27.15
C GLU A 92 -14.54 -1.17 26.94
N LYS A 93 -14.87 -1.97 25.94
CA LYS A 93 -16.19 -2.50 25.57
C LYS A 93 -17.34 -1.46 25.49
N LYS A 94 -17.04 -0.21 25.84
CA LYS A 94 -17.96 0.91 25.70
C LYS A 94 -17.79 1.54 24.34
N ASN A 95 -18.89 1.72 23.62
CA ASN A 95 -18.90 2.38 22.30
C ASN A 95 -18.08 1.65 21.20
N LEU A 96 -17.97 0.33 21.27
CA LEU A 96 -17.25 -0.43 20.25
C LEU A 96 -17.83 -0.22 18.84
N ASP A 97 -19.15 -0.22 18.72
CA ASP A 97 -19.81 -0.04 17.42
C ASP A 97 -19.47 1.33 16.82
N SER A 98 -19.47 2.38 17.64
CA SER A 98 -19.09 3.71 17.17
C SER A 98 -17.61 3.79 16.80
N PHE A 99 -16.74 3.05 17.50
CA PHE A 99 -15.32 2.98 17.18
C PHE A 99 -15.07 2.28 15.84
N PHE A 100 -15.77 1.17 15.57
CA PHE A 100 -15.68 0.49 14.30
C PHE A 100 -16.26 1.32 13.14
N GLU A 101 -17.33 2.07 13.35
CA GLU A 101 -17.88 2.96 12.31
C GLU A 101 -16.97 4.16 12.05
N GLU A 102 -16.39 4.78 13.07
CA GLU A 102 -15.38 5.84 12.93
C GLU A 102 -14.15 5.35 12.14
N ASN A 103 -13.67 4.15 12.46
CA ASN A 103 -12.57 3.52 11.72
C ASN A 103 -12.95 3.26 10.27
N LYS A 104 -14.15 2.77 10.02
CA LYS A 104 -14.70 2.50 8.68
C LYS A 104 -14.76 3.77 7.83
N GLU A 105 -15.24 4.88 8.39
CA GLU A 105 -15.27 6.18 7.71
C GLU A 105 -13.85 6.65 7.35
N THR A 106 -12.92 6.50 8.29
CA THR A 106 -11.52 6.86 8.08
C THR A 106 -10.91 6.05 6.94
N LEU A 107 -11.07 4.73 6.95
CA LEU A 107 -10.59 3.83 5.91
C LEU A 107 -11.21 4.16 4.54
N LEU A 108 -12.50 4.46 4.51
CA LEU A 108 -13.21 4.83 3.29
C LEU A 108 -12.70 6.15 2.71
N ASN A 109 -12.48 7.15 3.55
CA ASN A 109 -11.96 8.44 3.13
C ASN A 109 -10.54 8.31 2.57
N GLU A 110 -9.69 7.52 3.23
CA GLU A 110 -8.33 7.25 2.76
C GLU A 110 -8.30 6.45 1.45
N TYR A 111 -9.21 5.48 1.29
CA TYR A 111 -9.37 4.77 0.03
C TYR A 111 -9.80 5.69 -1.13
N LYS A 112 -10.79 6.56 -0.90
CA LYS A 112 -11.24 7.54 -1.90
C LYS A 112 -10.12 8.50 -2.30
N ARG A 113 -9.32 8.97 -1.33
CA ARG A 113 -8.14 9.79 -1.59
C ARG A 113 -7.10 9.07 -2.45
N ALA A 114 -6.81 7.81 -2.11
CA ALA A 114 -5.87 6.99 -2.86
C ALA A 114 -6.32 6.77 -4.31
N LYS A 115 -7.61 6.46 -4.50
CA LYS A 115 -8.22 6.28 -5.82
C LYS A 115 -8.17 7.56 -6.66
N GLY A 116 -8.58 8.68 -6.09
CA GLY A 116 -8.56 9.98 -6.80
C GLY A 116 -7.14 10.44 -7.16
N MET A 117 -6.12 10.13 -6.34
CA MET A 117 -4.73 10.39 -6.70
C MET A 117 -4.26 9.52 -7.86
N LYS A 118 -4.63 8.25 -7.88
CA LYS A 118 -4.28 7.33 -8.97
C LYS A 118 -4.93 7.76 -10.28
N GLU A 119 -6.21 8.11 -10.27
CA GLU A 119 -6.93 8.60 -11.44
C GLU A 119 -6.27 9.86 -12.03
N LYS A 120 -5.91 10.83 -11.19
CA LYS A 120 -5.18 12.04 -11.61
C LYS A 120 -3.78 11.72 -12.17
N GLN A 121 -3.09 10.76 -11.57
CA GLN A 121 -1.78 10.32 -12.06
C GLN A 121 -1.89 9.62 -13.41
N ASP A 122 -2.87 8.75 -13.59
CA ASP A 122 -3.12 8.05 -14.85
C ASP A 122 -3.52 9.03 -15.96
N GLU A 123 -4.35 10.04 -15.64
CA GLU A 123 -4.70 11.12 -16.55
C GLU A 123 -3.46 11.92 -16.97
N LEU A 124 -2.63 12.32 -15.99
CA LEU A 124 -1.38 13.04 -16.28
C LEU A 124 -0.44 12.20 -17.14
N LEU A 125 -0.27 10.92 -16.83
CA LEU A 125 0.57 10.02 -17.62
C LEU A 125 0.05 9.80 -19.04
N SER A 126 -1.26 9.84 -19.26
CA SER A 126 -1.87 9.72 -20.58
C SER A 126 -1.62 10.95 -21.45
N THR A 127 -1.46 12.12 -20.83
CA THR A 127 -1.19 13.40 -21.54
C THR A 127 0.30 13.64 -21.77
N LEU A 128 1.18 12.97 -21.04
CA LEU A 128 2.62 13.10 -21.19
C LEU A 128 3.12 12.33 -22.43
N PRO A 129 3.95 12.97 -23.28
CA PRO A 129 4.57 12.25 -24.38
C PRO A 129 5.45 11.13 -23.85
N ARG A 130 5.28 9.92 -24.40
CA ARG A 130 6.10 8.76 -24.05
C ARG A 130 7.57 9.07 -24.38
N ARG A 131 8.39 9.16 -23.33
CA ARG A 131 9.84 9.18 -23.49
C ARG A 131 10.31 7.77 -23.86
N VAL A 132 10.71 7.58 -25.10
CA VAL A 132 11.44 6.37 -25.48
C VAL A 132 12.91 6.63 -25.19
N VAL A 133 13.43 6.00 -24.15
CA VAL A 133 14.86 6.00 -23.89
C VAL A 133 15.47 4.91 -24.76
N GLY A 134 16.07 5.34 -25.88
CA GLY A 134 16.84 4.42 -26.73
C GLY A 134 18.21 4.18 -26.11
N PHE A 135 18.49 2.97 -25.70
CA PHE A 135 19.83 2.56 -25.35
C PHE A 135 20.55 2.04 -26.62
N LYS A 136 21.57 2.77 -27.08
CA LYS A 136 22.52 2.16 -28.00
C LYS A 136 23.40 1.19 -27.23
N LYS A 137 23.34 -0.08 -27.60
CA LYS A 137 24.26 -1.09 -27.07
C LYS A 137 25.66 -0.75 -27.61
N HIS A 138 26.49 -0.14 -26.76
CA HIS A 138 27.91 -0.02 -27.06
C HIS A 138 28.59 -1.32 -26.61
N GLU A 139 29.33 -1.92 -27.50
CA GLU A 139 30.27 -2.98 -27.11
C GLU A 139 31.34 -2.33 -26.26
N VAL A 140 31.33 -2.66 -24.98
CA VAL A 140 32.37 -2.21 -24.04
C VAL A 140 33.52 -3.17 -24.20
N PRO A 141 34.72 -2.71 -24.58
CA PRO A 141 35.89 -3.56 -24.63
C PRO A 141 36.14 -4.14 -23.23
N ARG A 142 36.25 -5.45 -23.13
CA ARG A 142 36.67 -6.14 -21.91
C ARG A 142 38.19 -6.00 -21.79
N ASP A 143 38.66 -4.91 -21.24
CA ASP A 143 39.96 -4.87 -20.63
C ASP A 143 39.84 -5.57 -19.26
N GLY A 144 40.71 -6.49 -18.96
CA GLY A 144 40.57 -7.51 -17.91
C GLY A 144 40.48 -7.05 -16.46
N TYR A 145 40.13 -5.81 -16.16
CA TYR A 145 39.95 -5.24 -14.82
C TYR A 145 38.78 -4.24 -14.75
N GLY A 146 37.64 -4.68 -15.01
CA GLY A 146 36.37 -4.44 -14.31
C GLY A 146 35.79 -3.04 -14.13
N LEU A 147 36.35 -1.96 -14.66
CA LEU A 147 35.72 -0.63 -14.63
C LEU A 147 35.10 -0.31 -15.99
N HIS A 148 33.80 -0.53 -16.12
CA HIS A 148 33.05 -0.17 -17.31
C HIS A 148 32.51 1.26 -17.21
N LYS A 149 33.02 2.19 -18.04
CA LYS A 149 32.44 3.49 -18.23
C LYS A 149 31.24 3.37 -19.14
N VAL A 150 30.03 3.47 -18.58
CA VAL A 150 28.79 3.47 -19.35
C VAL A 150 28.45 4.91 -19.69
N GLU A 151 28.56 5.30 -20.96
CA GLU A 151 28.07 6.60 -21.42
C GLU A 151 26.62 6.47 -21.88
N PHE A 152 25.72 7.11 -21.15
CA PHE A 152 24.32 7.23 -21.55
C PHE A 152 24.14 8.45 -22.44
N LYS A 153 23.88 8.26 -23.73
CA LYS A 153 23.39 9.32 -24.60
C LYS A 153 21.87 9.32 -24.62
N LEU A 154 21.27 10.32 -24.00
CA LEU A 154 19.85 10.64 -24.18
C LEU A 154 19.65 11.13 -25.61
N GLN A 155 19.08 10.29 -26.47
CA GLN A 155 18.57 10.76 -27.77
C GLN A 155 17.33 11.59 -27.51
N LYS A 156 17.41 12.90 -27.79
CA LYS A 156 16.24 13.76 -27.90
C LYS A 156 15.35 13.20 -29.00
N LEU A 157 14.18 12.70 -28.64
CA LEU A 157 13.12 12.53 -29.60
C LEU A 157 12.74 13.94 -30.07
N GLU A 158 12.68 14.14 -31.36
CA GLU A 158 12.14 15.34 -31.99
C GLU A 158 10.64 15.45 -31.66
N SER A 159 10.34 15.89 -30.49
CA SER A 159 9.04 16.35 -30.08
C SER A 159 9.19 17.83 -29.72
N ASN A 160 8.24 18.65 -30.15
CA ASN A 160 8.16 20.10 -29.98
C ASN A 160 8.18 20.57 -28.49
N LEU A 161 8.91 19.93 -27.62
CA LEU A 161 9.13 20.30 -26.24
C LEU A 161 10.39 21.18 -26.18
N ASN A 162 10.18 22.46 -26.02
CA ASN A 162 11.24 23.42 -25.71
C ASN A 162 12.05 22.93 -24.52
N SER A 163 13.33 22.69 -24.74
CA SER A 163 14.27 22.15 -23.75
C SER A 163 14.49 23.04 -22.51
N LYS A 164 13.90 24.23 -22.48
CA LYS A 164 14.04 25.20 -21.39
C LYS A 164 13.09 24.97 -20.21
N SER A 165 12.06 24.16 -20.34
CA SER A 165 11.06 23.95 -19.27
C SER A 165 11.32 22.74 -18.36
N LEU A 166 12.46 22.06 -18.50
CA LEU A 166 12.78 20.85 -17.75
C LEU A 166 13.84 21.05 -16.63
N PHE A 167 14.40 22.27 -16.52
CA PHE A 167 15.45 22.58 -15.54
C PHE A 167 15.31 24.00 -14.96
N SER A 168 14.10 24.47 -14.71
CA SER A 168 13.84 25.65 -13.86
C SER A 168 13.07 25.26 -12.63
#